data_4606367bd345aa6c1583e4522d9fda88
#
_entry.id   4606367bd345aa6c1583e4522d9fda88
#
_cell.length_a   1.000
_cell.length_b   1.000
_cell.length_c   1.000
_cell.angle_alpha   90.00
_cell.angle_beta   90.00
_cell.angle_gamma   90.00
#
_symmetry.space_group_name_H-M   'P 1'
#
loop_
_entity.id
_entity.type
_entity.pdbx_description
1 polymer ?
#
loop_
_entity_poly.entity_id
_entity_poly.type
_entity_poly.pdbx_seq_one_letter_code
_entity_poly.pdbx_strand_id
1 'polypeptide(L)'
;MKLLKLVPDDTNIAFLKWRVPFFAISVLLIAASWALVFTKGLNYGVDFAGGLEVRATFTQTAEAPVGDLRDQVATLGYGDPVVQRFGEDNQVSIRVRLPDEVSADKEAAQAAANDIVETLQAEYDDFRLDGNDNVSGKVSGEFRQTALYALLAAMGAIALYIWVRFEWQFGVGALFALFHDVSLTLGMFALFQLEFSLQIIAAILAIIGYSLNDTIVIYDRIRENLKKYRKMEVPALLDLSVNETLARTVMTSLTLLVALLPLLLFGPASLFGMVAAITLGLFVGTYSSVYSAAPILVWLGVTSDSFVPRESAADEQEKKARGLV
;
A
#
# COMPACT_ATOMS: atom_id res chain seq x y z
N MET A 1 -19.61 -25.43 20.81
CA MET A 1 -18.31 -24.74 20.74
C MET A 1 -18.55 -23.27 21.05
N LYS A 2 -17.84 -22.66 22.01
CA LYS A 2 -17.89 -21.20 22.17
C LYS A 2 -17.06 -20.61 21.05
N LEU A 3 -17.70 -19.86 20.13
CA LEU A 3 -17.00 -19.08 19.11
C LEU A 3 -16.04 -18.10 19.79
N LEU A 4 -14.82 -18.03 19.30
CA LEU A 4 -13.82 -17.07 19.81
C LEU A 4 -14.30 -15.66 19.45
N LYS A 5 -14.82 -14.92 20.42
CA LYS A 5 -15.18 -13.51 20.25
C LYS A 5 -13.98 -12.64 20.66
N LEU A 6 -13.26 -12.11 19.69
CA LEU A 6 -12.12 -11.21 19.93
C LEU A 6 -12.57 -9.80 20.36
N VAL A 7 -13.73 -9.38 19.87
CA VAL A 7 -14.33 -8.09 20.20
C VAL A 7 -15.65 -8.37 20.92
N PRO A 8 -15.85 -7.87 22.15
CA PRO A 8 -17.13 -7.98 22.87
C PRO A 8 -18.26 -7.27 22.11
N ASP A 9 -19.48 -7.80 22.24
CA ASP A 9 -20.67 -7.22 21.55
C ASP A 9 -21.07 -5.85 22.14
N ASP A 10 -20.64 -5.55 23.35
CA ASP A 10 -20.92 -4.31 24.11
C ASP A 10 -19.77 -3.30 24.06
N THR A 11 -18.87 -3.43 23.09
CA THR A 11 -17.74 -2.51 22.91
C THR A 11 -18.25 -1.09 22.69
N ASN A 12 -17.76 -0.14 23.49
CA ASN A 12 -18.11 1.28 23.39
C ASN A 12 -16.86 2.15 23.59
N ILE A 13 -16.03 2.18 22.54
CA ILE A 13 -14.77 2.95 22.54
C ILE A 13 -15.04 4.32 21.92
N ALA A 14 -14.65 5.38 22.61
CA ALA A 14 -14.78 6.75 22.12
C ALA A 14 -13.62 7.12 21.17
N PHE A 15 -13.61 6.61 19.95
CA PHE A 15 -12.57 6.82 18.94
C PHE A 15 -12.45 8.29 18.54
N LEU A 16 -13.59 8.95 18.33
CA LEU A 16 -13.64 10.34 17.85
C LEU A 16 -13.19 11.36 18.91
N LYS A 17 -13.11 10.95 20.18
CA LYS A 17 -12.49 11.80 21.22
C LYS A 17 -11.03 12.11 20.89
N TRP A 18 -10.33 11.17 20.27
CA TRP A 18 -8.93 11.27 19.91
C TRP A 18 -8.70 11.67 18.44
N ARG A 19 -9.76 12.10 17.72
CA ARG A 19 -9.69 12.40 16.28
C ARG A 19 -8.63 13.44 15.92
N VAL A 20 -8.51 14.52 16.71
CA VAL A 20 -7.55 15.60 16.40
C VAL A 20 -6.09 15.15 16.53
N PRO A 21 -5.63 14.58 17.68
CA PRO A 21 -4.25 14.12 17.79
C PRO A 21 -3.91 13.01 16.80
N PHE A 22 -4.78 12.02 16.58
CA PHE A 22 -4.49 10.95 15.62
C PHE A 22 -4.49 11.44 14.18
N PHE A 23 -5.37 12.33 13.79
CA PHE A 23 -5.33 12.96 12.47
C PHE A 23 -4.07 13.82 12.28
N ALA A 24 -3.64 14.56 13.30
CA ALA A 24 -2.39 15.31 13.25
C ALA A 24 -1.18 14.36 13.07
N ILE A 25 -1.16 13.22 13.75
CA ILE A 25 -0.15 12.16 13.56
C ILE A 25 -0.19 11.66 12.10
N SER A 26 -1.37 11.40 11.54
CA SER A 26 -1.53 11.00 10.14
C SER A 26 -0.91 12.01 9.17
N VAL A 27 -1.18 13.30 9.35
CA VAL A 27 -0.62 14.37 8.51
C VAL A 27 0.90 14.46 8.66
N LEU A 28 1.42 14.33 9.90
CA LEU A 28 2.86 14.30 10.13
C LEU A 28 3.55 13.09 9.50
N LEU A 29 2.92 11.91 9.59
CA LEU A 29 3.45 10.70 8.94
C LEU A 29 3.44 10.81 7.42
N ILE A 30 2.39 11.38 6.81
CA ILE A 30 2.36 11.69 5.38
C ILE A 30 3.53 12.62 5.01
N ALA A 31 3.68 13.73 5.75
CA ALA A 31 4.75 14.69 5.49
C ALA A 31 6.15 14.07 5.63
N ALA A 32 6.37 13.25 6.68
CA ALA A 32 7.62 12.52 6.89
C ALA A 32 7.87 11.48 5.78
N SER A 33 6.84 10.77 5.34
CA SER A 33 6.93 9.81 4.23
C SER A 33 7.38 10.48 2.94
N TRP A 34 6.76 11.59 2.57
CA TRP A 34 7.15 12.35 1.38
C TRP A 34 8.52 13.00 1.53
N ALA A 35 8.87 13.50 2.72
CA ALA A 35 10.23 13.98 2.98
C ALA A 35 11.28 12.89 2.76
N LEU A 36 11.03 11.65 3.21
CA LEU A 36 11.89 10.50 2.96
C LEU A 36 11.97 10.16 1.47
N VAL A 37 10.84 10.13 0.76
CA VAL A 37 10.81 9.87 -0.68
C VAL A 37 11.60 10.91 -1.47
N PHE A 38 11.53 12.19 -1.10
CA PHE A 38 12.28 13.25 -1.81
C PHE A 38 13.76 13.35 -1.41
N THR A 39 14.12 12.99 -0.18
CA THR A 39 15.51 13.11 0.31
C THR A 39 16.33 11.86 0.10
N LYS A 40 15.79 10.68 0.44
CA LYS A 40 16.48 9.40 0.24
C LYS A 40 16.17 8.77 -1.13
N GLY A 41 15.02 9.09 -1.73
CA GLY A 41 14.50 8.42 -2.93
C GLY A 41 13.95 7.03 -2.65
N LEU A 42 13.36 6.43 -3.69
CA LEU A 42 12.97 5.02 -3.70
C LEU A 42 14.11 4.20 -4.32
N ASN A 43 14.36 3.02 -3.78
CA ASN A 43 15.29 2.06 -4.34
C ASN A 43 14.62 1.30 -5.49
N TYR A 44 14.68 1.85 -6.69
CA TYR A 44 14.04 1.25 -7.87
C TYR A 44 14.70 -0.06 -8.28
N GLY A 45 13.91 -1.12 -8.42
CA GLY A 45 14.32 -2.37 -9.06
C GLY A 45 14.54 -2.21 -10.57
N VAL A 46 15.04 -3.27 -11.22
CA VAL A 46 15.33 -3.27 -12.67
C VAL A 46 14.09 -3.00 -13.50
N ASP A 47 12.91 -3.33 -13.04
CA ASP A 47 11.63 -2.99 -13.70
C ASP A 47 11.52 -1.50 -14.02
N PHE A 48 12.02 -0.64 -13.14
CA PHE A 48 11.91 0.81 -13.25
C PHE A 48 13.25 1.50 -13.59
N ALA A 49 14.36 0.94 -13.13
CA ALA A 49 15.69 1.49 -13.42
C ALA A 49 16.26 0.99 -14.76
N GLY A 50 15.82 -0.16 -15.21
CA GLY A 50 16.45 -0.91 -16.30
C GLY A 50 17.74 -1.58 -15.83
N GLY A 51 18.24 -2.53 -16.61
CA GLY A 51 19.50 -3.24 -16.36
C GLY A 51 19.30 -4.72 -16.06
N LEU A 52 20.38 -5.34 -15.60
CA LEU A 52 20.46 -6.73 -15.19
C LEU A 52 20.43 -6.83 -13.67
N GLU A 53 19.66 -7.75 -13.14
CA GLU A 53 19.66 -8.16 -11.75
C GLU A 53 20.04 -9.63 -11.63
N VAL A 54 21.01 -9.95 -10.77
CA VAL A 54 21.39 -11.30 -10.39
C VAL A 54 21.09 -11.45 -8.89
N ARG A 55 20.27 -12.43 -8.53
CA ARG A 55 19.95 -12.77 -7.13
C ARG A 55 20.64 -14.06 -6.77
N ALA A 56 21.31 -14.06 -5.60
CA ALA A 56 22.05 -15.20 -5.15
C ALA A 56 21.99 -15.36 -3.61
N THR A 57 22.19 -16.60 -3.19
CA THR A 57 22.28 -17.00 -1.77
C THR A 57 23.63 -17.64 -1.50
N PHE A 58 24.31 -17.21 -0.43
CA PHE A 58 25.49 -17.87 0.10
C PHE A 58 25.06 -18.98 1.06
N THR A 59 25.41 -20.24 0.74
CA THR A 59 24.85 -21.39 1.47
C THR A 59 25.60 -21.72 2.76
N GLN A 60 26.84 -21.28 2.91
CA GLN A 60 27.70 -21.55 4.07
C GLN A 60 28.10 -20.25 4.80
N THR A 61 28.14 -19.14 4.10
CA THR A 61 28.50 -17.83 4.66
C THR A 61 27.27 -17.22 5.32
N ALA A 62 27.37 -16.87 6.61
CA ALA A 62 26.25 -16.32 7.37
C ALA A 62 25.83 -14.91 6.92
N GLU A 63 26.79 -14.14 6.38
CA GLU A 63 26.60 -12.76 5.96
C GLU A 63 27.30 -12.53 4.60
N ALA A 64 26.54 -12.21 3.57
CA ALA A 64 27.07 -12.03 2.21
C ALA A 64 28.07 -10.86 2.14
N PRO A 65 29.22 -11.04 1.44
CA PRO A 65 30.31 -10.06 1.36
C PRO A 65 30.02 -8.97 0.32
N VAL A 66 29.04 -8.09 0.62
CA VAL A 66 28.51 -7.06 -0.31
C VAL A 66 29.61 -6.16 -0.89
N GLY A 67 30.65 -5.81 -0.10
CA GLY A 67 31.77 -4.98 -0.54
C GLY A 67 32.59 -5.66 -1.63
N ASP A 68 33.03 -6.88 -1.35
CA ASP A 68 33.88 -7.67 -2.24
C ASP A 68 33.13 -8.03 -3.54
N LEU A 69 31.85 -8.39 -3.43
CA LEU A 69 30.98 -8.65 -4.59
C LEU A 69 30.86 -7.43 -5.51
N ARG A 70 30.71 -6.23 -4.92
CA ARG A 70 30.65 -4.98 -5.68
C ARG A 70 31.96 -4.75 -6.44
N ASP A 71 33.08 -4.87 -5.76
CA ASP A 71 34.39 -4.63 -6.36
C ASP A 71 34.70 -5.63 -7.48
N GLN A 72 34.36 -6.90 -7.29
CA GLN A 72 34.55 -7.94 -8.30
C GLN A 72 33.69 -7.70 -9.52
N VAL A 73 32.37 -7.46 -9.36
CA VAL A 73 31.47 -7.22 -10.50
C VAL A 73 31.85 -5.93 -11.23
N ALA A 74 32.37 -4.91 -10.52
CA ALA A 74 32.86 -3.69 -11.15
C ALA A 74 34.05 -3.94 -12.10
N THR A 75 34.87 -4.96 -11.84
CA THR A 75 36.01 -5.31 -12.73
C THR A 75 35.59 -5.86 -14.09
N LEU A 76 34.35 -6.35 -14.21
CA LEU A 76 33.81 -6.87 -15.47
C LEU A 76 33.46 -5.76 -16.47
N GLY A 77 33.42 -4.50 -16.02
CA GLY A 77 33.26 -3.36 -16.94
C GLY A 77 31.84 -3.12 -17.45
N TYR A 78 30.82 -3.76 -16.86
CA TYR A 78 29.41 -3.55 -17.23
C TYR A 78 28.80 -2.27 -16.63
N GLY A 79 29.55 -1.52 -15.82
CA GLY A 79 29.13 -0.30 -15.13
C GLY A 79 29.21 -0.43 -13.62
N ASP A 80 28.70 0.58 -12.90
CA ASP A 80 28.75 0.58 -11.44
C ASP A 80 27.68 -0.36 -10.84
N PRO A 81 28.07 -1.48 -10.21
CA PRO A 81 27.12 -2.42 -9.65
C PRO A 81 26.51 -1.90 -8.34
N VAL A 82 25.23 -2.07 -8.18
CA VAL A 82 24.52 -1.86 -6.91
C VAL A 82 24.30 -3.23 -6.27
N VAL A 83 25.07 -3.51 -5.21
CA VAL A 83 24.97 -4.77 -4.46
C VAL A 83 24.29 -4.50 -3.13
N GLN A 84 23.22 -5.22 -2.85
CA GLN A 84 22.41 -5.06 -1.65
C GLN A 84 22.02 -6.44 -1.10
N ARG A 85 21.93 -6.54 0.23
CA ARG A 85 21.28 -7.69 0.85
C ARG A 85 19.76 -7.57 0.67
N PHE A 86 19.12 -8.70 0.53
CA PHE A 86 17.65 -8.75 0.49
C PHE A 86 17.17 -10.02 1.21
N GLY A 87 16.13 -9.89 2.03
CA GLY A 87 15.69 -11.02 2.85
C GLY A 87 16.65 -11.36 3.99
N GLU A 88 17.35 -12.49 3.91
CA GLU A 88 18.32 -12.92 4.91
C GLU A 88 19.71 -12.29 4.68
N ASP A 89 20.57 -12.27 5.70
CA ASP A 89 21.89 -11.63 5.63
C ASP A 89 22.84 -12.30 4.61
N ASN A 90 22.59 -13.56 4.27
CA ASN A 90 23.35 -14.34 3.29
C ASN A 90 22.78 -14.24 1.86
N GLN A 91 21.76 -13.43 1.62
CA GLN A 91 21.13 -13.24 0.31
C GLN A 91 21.49 -11.88 -0.26
N VAL A 92 21.78 -11.85 -1.57
CA VAL A 92 22.16 -10.62 -2.29
C VAL A 92 21.41 -10.46 -3.59
N SER A 93 21.10 -9.20 -3.90
CA SER A 93 20.73 -8.72 -5.22
C SER A 93 21.90 -7.88 -5.77
N ILE A 94 22.39 -8.25 -6.92
CA ILE A 94 23.45 -7.57 -7.67
C ILE A 94 22.80 -6.97 -8.90
N ARG A 95 22.71 -5.64 -8.96
CA ARG A 95 22.12 -4.93 -10.09
C ARG A 95 23.20 -4.18 -10.86
N VAL A 96 23.18 -4.36 -12.16
CA VAL A 96 24.13 -3.71 -13.07
C VAL A 96 23.35 -3.01 -14.20
N ARG A 97 23.67 -1.76 -14.42
CA ARG A 97 23.06 -0.99 -15.51
C ARG A 97 23.80 -1.27 -16.81
N LEU A 98 23.30 -2.24 -17.57
CA LEU A 98 23.86 -2.53 -18.89
C LEU A 98 23.61 -1.35 -19.85
N PRO A 99 24.54 -1.10 -20.80
CA PRO A 99 24.28 -0.20 -21.92
C PRO A 99 22.99 -0.61 -22.65
N ASP A 100 22.24 0.38 -23.18
CA ASP A 100 20.93 0.13 -23.81
C ASP A 100 21.03 -0.87 -24.98
N GLU A 101 22.12 -0.87 -25.72
CA GLU A 101 22.38 -1.81 -26.82
C GLU A 101 22.50 -3.26 -26.32
N VAL A 102 23.20 -3.47 -25.19
CA VAL A 102 23.38 -4.79 -24.57
C VAL A 102 22.10 -5.25 -23.89
N SER A 103 21.43 -4.37 -23.16
CA SER A 103 20.21 -4.72 -22.44
C SER A 103 19.01 -4.98 -23.38
N ALA A 104 19.03 -4.43 -24.61
CA ALA A 104 18.02 -4.67 -25.64
C ALA A 104 18.22 -6.01 -26.36
N ASP A 105 19.43 -6.53 -26.38
CA ASP A 105 19.79 -7.83 -26.97
C ASP A 105 19.76 -8.91 -25.88
N LYS A 106 18.82 -9.85 -26.00
CA LYS A 106 18.66 -10.93 -25.01
C LYS A 106 19.88 -11.82 -24.87
N GLU A 107 20.58 -12.09 -25.98
CA GLU A 107 21.78 -12.97 -25.99
C GLU A 107 22.94 -12.25 -25.29
N ALA A 108 23.13 -10.97 -25.59
CA ALA A 108 24.18 -10.17 -24.99
C ALA A 108 23.93 -9.95 -23.47
N ALA A 109 22.68 -9.68 -23.09
CA ALA A 109 22.29 -9.54 -21.69
C ALA A 109 22.44 -10.85 -20.91
N GLN A 110 22.08 -11.99 -21.52
CA GLN A 110 22.26 -13.30 -20.90
C GLN A 110 23.75 -13.66 -20.79
N ALA A 111 24.57 -13.29 -21.78
CA ALA A 111 26.02 -13.47 -21.73
C ALA A 111 26.63 -12.66 -20.56
N ALA A 112 26.20 -11.40 -20.37
CA ALA A 112 26.62 -10.58 -19.24
C ALA A 112 26.19 -11.18 -17.89
N ALA A 113 24.97 -11.74 -17.80
CA ALA A 113 24.52 -12.43 -16.61
C ALA A 113 25.37 -13.66 -16.29
N ASN A 114 25.66 -14.46 -17.32
CA ASN A 114 26.48 -15.66 -17.16
C ASN A 114 27.92 -15.31 -16.74
N ASP A 115 28.52 -14.27 -17.32
CA ASP A 115 29.85 -13.80 -16.99
C ASP A 115 29.96 -13.36 -15.51
N ILE A 116 28.97 -12.63 -15.01
CA ILE A 116 28.87 -12.26 -13.59
C ILE A 116 28.76 -13.52 -12.73
N VAL A 117 27.85 -14.44 -13.08
CA VAL A 117 27.62 -15.66 -12.32
C VAL A 117 28.86 -16.55 -12.30
N GLU A 118 29.51 -16.78 -13.46
CA GLU A 118 30.73 -17.59 -13.57
C GLU A 118 31.88 -16.99 -12.76
N THR A 119 32.07 -15.66 -12.82
CA THR A 119 33.07 -14.97 -12.05
C THR A 119 32.86 -15.16 -10.53
N LEU A 120 31.62 -15.01 -10.06
CA LEU A 120 31.31 -15.16 -8.66
C LEU A 120 31.36 -16.61 -8.19
N GLN A 121 30.95 -17.57 -9.00
CA GLN A 121 31.06 -19.00 -8.72
C GLN A 121 32.51 -19.49 -8.68
N ALA A 122 33.40 -18.88 -9.45
CA ALA A 122 34.83 -19.21 -9.40
C ALA A 122 35.54 -18.75 -8.12
N GLU A 123 35.05 -17.67 -7.50
CA GLU A 123 35.62 -17.09 -6.28
C GLU A 123 34.95 -17.62 -5.00
N TYR A 124 33.63 -17.93 -5.07
CA TYR A 124 32.83 -18.35 -3.91
C TYR A 124 32.19 -19.71 -4.14
N ASP A 125 32.75 -20.75 -3.51
CA ASP A 125 32.26 -22.13 -3.61
C ASP A 125 30.83 -22.31 -3.11
N ASP A 126 30.37 -21.42 -2.24
CA ASP A 126 29.05 -21.43 -1.63
C ASP A 126 28.01 -20.49 -2.29
N PHE A 127 28.40 -19.87 -3.42
CA PHE A 127 27.52 -19.01 -4.23
C PHE A 127 26.50 -19.85 -4.99
N ARG A 128 25.21 -19.61 -4.72
CA ARG A 128 24.09 -20.23 -5.42
C ARG A 128 23.26 -19.16 -6.12
N LEU A 129 23.12 -19.28 -7.42
CA LEU A 129 22.20 -18.43 -8.20
C LEU A 129 20.77 -18.79 -7.87
N ASP A 130 19.95 -17.80 -7.45
CA ASP A 130 18.51 -17.95 -7.24
C ASP A 130 17.70 -17.49 -8.45
N GLY A 131 18.22 -16.54 -9.24
CA GLY A 131 17.60 -16.07 -10.46
C GLY A 131 18.30 -14.85 -11.05
N ASN A 132 17.98 -14.57 -12.31
CA ASN A 132 18.41 -13.35 -12.97
C ASN A 132 17.25 -12.74 -13.77
N ASP A 133 17.19 -11.41 -13.80
CA ASP A 133 16.20 -10.63 -14.55
C ASP A 133 16.90 -9.53 -15.34
N ASN A 134 16.49 -9.31 -16.58
CA ASN A 134 17.00 -8.24 -17.44
C ASN A 134 15.86 -7.42 -18.04
N VAL A 135 15.93 -6.10 -17.87
CA VAL A 135 14.95 -5.15 -18.40
C VAL A 135 15.68 -4.03 -19.15
N SER A 136 15.38 -3.88 -20.45
CA SER A 136 15.97 -2.78 -21.21
C SER A 136 15.43 -1.42 -20.77
N GLY A 137 16.24 -0.35 -20.95
CA GLY A 137 15.86 1.01 -20.57
C GLY A 137 14.56 1.50 -21.23
N LYS A 138 14.27 1.07 -22.47
CA LYS A 138 13.00 1.34 -23.13
C LYS A 138 11.81 0.68 -22.40
N VAL A 139 11.94 -0.60 -22.09
CA VAL A 139 10.89 -1.37 -21.41
C VAL A 139 10.65 -0.85 -20.00
N SER A 140 11.71 -0.49 -19.26
CA SER A 140 11.55 0.11 -17.92
C SER A 140 10.85 1.47 -17.96
N GLY A 141 11.06 2.26 -19.02
CA GLY A 141 10.31 3.49 -19.26
C GLY A 141 8.81 3.24 -19.49
N GLU A 142 8.46 2.23 -20.29
CA GLU A 142 7.08 1.81 -20.53
C GLU A 142 6.43 1.28 -19.24
N PHE A 143 7.16 0.54 -18.42
CA PHE A 143 6.67 0.05 -17.12
C PHE A 143 6.35 1.18 -16.15
N ARG A 144 7.23 2.19 -16.03
CA ARG A 144 6.96 3.37 -15.20
C ARG A 144 5.69 4.10 -15.62
N GLN A 145 5.51 4.32 -16.92
CA GLN A 145 4.33 4.99 -17.44
C GLN A 145 3.05 4.18 -17.22
N THR A 146 3.10 2.88 -17.51
CA THR A 146 1.97 1.97 -17.32
C THR A 146 1.59 1.84 -15.86
N ALA A 147 2.56 1.72 -14.94
CA ALA A 147 2.32 1.66 -13.51
C ALA A 147 1.63 2.93 -12.98
N LEU A 148 2.10 4.10 -13.44
CA LEU A 148 1.46 5.38 -13.08
C LEU A 148 0.02 5.46 -13.60
N TYR A 149 -0.21 5.08 -14.85
CA TYR A 149 -1.56 5.09 -15.43
C TYR A 149 -2.48 4.10 -14.73
N ALA A 150 -2.00 2.90 -14.40
CA ALA A 150 -2.77 1.91 -13.66
C ALA A 150 -3.20 2.43 -12.27
N LEU A 151 -2.27 3.06 -11.55
CA LEU A 151 -2.55 3.65 -10.24
C LEU A 151 -3.57 4.80 -10.35
N LEU A 152 -3.37 5.73 -11.28
CA LEU A 152 -4.30 6.85 -11.49
C LEU A 152 -5.68 6.37 -11.96
N ALA A 153 -5.74 5.39 -12.84
CA ALA A 153 -6.99 4.79 -13.31
C ALA A 153 -7.75 4.09 -12.17
N ALA A 154 -7.03 3.32 -11.33
CA ALA A 154 -7.62 2.68 -10.16
C ALA A 154 -8.18 3.71 -9.17
N MET A 155 -7.40 4.74 -8.83
CA MET A 155 -7.86 5.82 -7.94
C MET A 155 -9.05 6.58 -8.53
N GLY A 156 -9.03 6.86 -9.83
CA GLY A 156 -10.14 7.53 -10.53
C GLY A 156 -11.42 6.67 -10.54
N ALA A 157 -11.31 5.36 -10.81
CA ALA A 157 -12.43 4.44 -10.76
C ALA A 157 -13.03 4.32 -9.35
N ILE A 158 -12.18 4.28 -8.33
CA ILE A 158 -12.60 4.26 -6.92
C ILE A 158 -13.30 5.57 -6.55
N ALA A 159 -12.73 6.72 -6.92
CA ALA A 159 -13.33 8.02 -6.67
C ALA A 159 -14.73 8.12 -7.31
N LEU A 160 -14.85 7.67 -8.57
CA LEU A 160 -16.13 7.63 -9.28
C LEU A 160 -17.13 6.68 -8.57
N TYR A 161 -16.68 5.47 -8.19
CA TYR A 161 -17.54 4.52 -7.47
C TYR A 161 -18.09 5.12 -6.17
N ILE A 162 -17.21 5.74 -5.36
CA ILE A 162 -17.61 6.34 -4.09
C ILE A 162 -18.56 7.52 -4.33
N TRP A 163 -18.30 8.35 -5.34
CA TRP A 163 -19.17 9.47 -5.68
C TRP A 163 -20.58 9.03 -6.10
N VAL A 164 -20.68 7.95 -6.86
CA VAL A 164 -21.98 7.39 -7.27
C VAL A 164 -22.70 6.70 -6.10
N ARG A 165 -21.94 6.04 -5.20
CA ARG A 165 -22.48 5.22 -4.11
C ARG A 165 -22.79 6.01 -2.85
N PHE A 166 -22.01 7.07 -2.57
CA PHE A 166 -22.08 7.88 -1.36
C PHE A 166 -22.15 9.38 -1.70
N GLU A 167 -22.35 10.20 -0.68
CA GLU A 167 -22.25 11.65 -0.81
C GLU A 167 -20.79 12.11 -0.90
N TRP A 168 -20.56 13.30 -1.46
CA TRP A 168 -19.21 13.82 -1.73
C TRP A 168 -18.29 13.88 -0.51
N GLN A 169 -18.84 14.14 0.70
CA GLN A 169 -18.08 14.17 1.95
C GLN A 169 -17.41 12.83 2.24
N PHE A 170 -18.11 11.73 1.99
CA PHE A 170 -17.58 10.37 2.14
C PHE A 170 -16.49 10.10 1.10
N GLY A 171 -16.66 10.64 -0.11
CA GLY A 171 -15.64 10.56 -1.15
C GLY A 171 -14.34 11.23 -0.75
N VAL A 172 -14.41 12.45 -0.21
CA VAL A 172 -13.22 13.18 0.28
C VAL A 172 -12.51 12.41 1.39
N GLY A 173 -13.27 11.90 2.38
CA GLY A 173 -12.70 11.12 3.48
C GLY A 173 -12.00 9.85 3.03
N ALA A 174 -12.63 9.08 2.12
CA ALA A 174 -12.06 7.86 1.57
C ALA A 174 -10.79 8.13 0.73
N LEU A 175 -10.82 9.14 -0.15
CA LEU A 175 -9.66 9.48 -0.97
C LEU A 175 -8.49 9.97 -0.10
N PHE A 176 -8.75 10.72 0.97
CA PHE A 176 -7.71 11.10 1.91
C PHE A 176 -7.10 9.90 2.63
N ALA A 177 -7.94 8.94 3.07
CA ALA A 177 -7.45 7.72 3.70
C ALA A 177 -6.58 6.89 2.73
N LEU A 178 -7.00 6.74 1.48
CA LEU A 178 -6.20 6.05 0.45
C LEU A 178 -4.87 6.77 0.18
N PHE A 179 -4.90 8.09 0.08
CA PHE A 179 -3.67 8.88 -0.08
C PHE A 179 -2.72 8.71 1.11
N HIS A 180 -3.26 8.69 2.34
CA HIS A 180 -2.51 8.39 3.55
C HIS A 180 -1.84 7.02 3.47
N ASP A 181 -2.59 5.97 3.15
CA ASP A 181 -2.11 4.59 3.16
C ASP A 181 -1.01 4.36 2.11
N VAL A 182 -1.20 4.88 0.90
CA VAL A 182 -0.18 4.85 -0.16
C VAL A 182 1.05 5.65 0.25
N SER A 183 0.87 6.84 0.83
CA SER A 183 2.00 7.68 1.27
C SER A 183 2.86 6.99 2.33
N LEU A 184 2.24 6.33 3.31
CA LEU A 184 2.98 5.60 4.35
C LEU A 184 3.69 4.37 3.78
N THR A 185 3.07 3.68 2.83
CA THR A 185 3.71 2.56 2.13
C THR A 185 4.96 3.03 1.38
N LEU A 186 4.86 4.10 0.60
CA LEU A 186 6.02 4.69 -0.09
C LEU A 186 7.10 5.18 0.89
N GLY A 187 6.68 5.79 2.01
CA GLY A 187 7.56 6.22 3.09
C GLY A 187 8.35 5.07 3.72
N MET A 188 7.70 3.92 3.93
CA MET A 188 8.36 2.70 4.42
C MET A 188 9.44 2.23 3.43
N PHE A 189 9.11 2.17 2.13
CA PHE A 189 10.07 1.77 1.10
C PHE A 189 11.27 2.72 1.03
N ALA A 190 11.04 4.03 1.13
CA ALA A 190 12.11 5.03 1.18
C ALA A 190 12.94 4.93 2.47
N LEU A 191 12.32 4.64 3.63
CA LEU A 191 13.00 4.55 4.92
C LEU A 191 13.94 3.35 4.98
N PHE A 192 13.44 2.16 4.63
CA PHE A 192 14.15 0.89 4.72
C PHE A 192 14.92 0.54 3.44
N GLN A 193 14.80 1.37 2.39
CA GLN A 193 15.43 1.15 1.08
C GLN A 193 15.09 -0.22 0.48
N LEU A 194 13.87 -0.70 0.73
CA LEU A 194 13.38 -1.92 0.11
C LEU A 194 13.25 -1.71 -1.40
N GLU A 195 13.48 -2.77 -2.15
CA GLU A 195 13.39 -2.72 -3.61
C GLU A 195 11.96 -2.40 -4.07
N PHE A 196 11.83 -1.34 -4.88
CA PHE A 196 10.56 -0.89 -5.45
C PHE A 196 10.43 -1.43 -6.88
N SER A 197 9.70 -2.53 -7.03
CA SER A 197 9.48 -3.26 -8.28
C SER A 197 8.02 -3.17 -8.75
N LEU A 198 7.71 -3.77 -9.91
CA LEU A 198 6.31 -3.87 -10.39
C LEU A 198 5.41 -4.64 -9.42
N GLN A 199 5.95 -5.60 -8.68
CA GLN A 199 5.20 -6.33 -7.65
C GLN A 199 4.69 -5.39 -6.54
N ILE A 200 5.43 -4.33 -6.25
CA ILE A 200 5.02 -3.35 -5.23
C ILE A 200 3.86 -2.49 -5.73
N ILE A 201 3.79 -2.18 -7.02
CA ILE A 201 2.60 -1.52 -7.60
C ILE A 201 1.36 -2.40 -7.42
N ALA A 202 1.48 -3.71 -7.68
CA ALA A 202 0.38 -4.65 -7.43
C ALA A 202 -0.01 -4.70 -5.93
N ALA A 203 0.99 -4.68 -5.03
CA ALA A 203 0.74 -4.60 -3.59
C ALA A 203 0.01 -3.31 -3.20
N ILE A 204 0.41 -2.15 -3.73
CA ILE A 204 -0.27 -0.87 -3.49
C ILE A 204 -1.72 -0.93 -3.96
N LEU A 205 -2.00 -1.49 -5.14
CA LEU A 205 -3.37 -1.66 -5.62
C LEU A 205 -4.19 -2.60 -4.71
N ALA A 206 -3.57 -3.66 -4.20
CA ALA A 206 -4.20 -4.56 -3.22
C ALA A 206 -4.49 -3.85 -1.88
N ILE A 207 -3.56 -3.04 -1.39
CA ILE A 207 -3.73 -2.21 -0.18
C ILE A 207 -4.90 -1.24 -0.35
N ILE A 208 -4.96 -0.54 -1.48
CA ILE A 208 -6.04 0.38 -1.83
C ILE A 208 -7.39 -0.35 -1.77
N GLY A 209 -7.49 -1.53 -2.37
CA GLY A 209 -8.72 -2.34 -2.35
C GLY A 209 -9.12 -2.80 -0.95
N TYR A 210 -8.14 -3.25 -0.16
CA TYR A 210 -8.37 -3.70 1.20
C TYR A 210 -8.80 -2.56 2.14
N SER A 211 -8.06 -1.45 2.15
CA SER A 211 -8.34 -0.28 2.99
C SER A 211 -9.72 0.32 2.65
N LEU A 212 -10.04 0.38 1.35
CA LEU A 212 -11.33 0.86 0.91
C LEU A 212 -12.49 -0.03 1.38
N ASN A 213 -12.30 -1.35 1.43
CA ASN A 213 -13.34 -2.28 1.91
C ASN A 213 -13.76 -1.96 3.35
N ASP A 214 -12.82 -1.73 4.25
CA ASP A 214 -13.11 -1.36 5.65
C ASP A 214 -13.77 0.03 5.73
N THR A 215 -13.25 0.99 4.98
CA THR A 215 -13.84 2.34 4.92
C THR A 215 -15.28 2.31 4.44
N ILE A 216 -15.61 1.54 3.39
CA ILE A 216 -16.97 1.40 2.87
C ILE A 216 -17.91 0.77 3.91
N VAL A 217 -17.46 -0.26 4.63
CA VAL A 217 -18.27 -0.91 5.68
C VAL A 217 -18.61 0.07 6.79
N ILE A 218 -17.64 0.87 7.25
CA ILE A 218 -17.88 1.92 8.26
C ILE A 218 -18.83 2.98 7.71
N TYR A 219 -18.62 3.43 6.48
CA TYR A 219 -19.44 4.46 5.84
C TYR A 219 -20.89 4.04 5.61
N ASP A 220 -21.10 2.80 5.18
CA ASP A 220 -22.46 2.27 5.02
C ASP A 220 -23.18 2.19 6.37
N ARG A 221 -22.46 1.79 7.43
CA ARG A 221 -23.01 1.80 8.79
C ARG A 221 -23.29 3.20 9.32
N ILE A 222 -22.41 4.16 9.09
CA ILE A 222 -22.64 5.57 9.42
C ILE A 222 -23.90 6.07 8.73
N ARG A 223 -24.05 5.79 7.44
CA ARG A 223 -25.23 6.18 6.64
C ARG A 223 -26.52 5.57 7.17
N GLU A 224 -26.49 4.29 7.56
CA GLU A 224 -27.63 3.62 8.19
C GLU A 224 -27.99 4.28 9.52
N ASN A 225 -27.01 4.54 10.38
CA ASN A 225 -27.19 5.15 11.68
C ASN A 225 -27.65 6.61 11.61
N LEU A 226 -27.17 7.39 10.63
CA LEU A 226 -27.66 8.76 10.37
C LEU A 226 -29.15 8.81 10.05
N LYS A 227 -29.66 7.81 9.33
CA LYS A 227 -31.10 7.70 9.03
C LYS A 227 -31.91 7.28 10.26
N LYS A 228 -31.33 6.40 11.09
CA LYS A 228 -32.00 5.81 12.27
C LYS A 228 -32.01 6.74 13.49
N TYR A 229 -30.88 7.38 13.79
CA TYR A 229 -30.65 8.15 15.02
C TYR A 229 -30.55 9.65 14.72
N ARG A 230 -31.62 10.25 14.19
CA ARG A 230 -31.63 11.65 13.70
C ARG A 230 -31.32 12.72 14.76
N LYS A 231 -31.49 12.43 16.05
CA LYS A 231 -31.26 13.36 17.17
C LYS A 231 -29.89 13.16 17.86
N MET A 232 -29.12 12.16 17.41
CA MET A 232 -27.82 11.87 18.02
C MET A 232 -26.77 12.84 17.46
N GLU A 233 -25.88 13.33 18.31
CA GLU A 233 -24.74 14.12 17.90
C GLU A 233 -23.82 13.31 16.96
N VAL A 234 -23.37 13.95 15.88
CA VAL A 234 -22.60 13.26 14.82
C VAL A 234 -21.36 12.54 15.34
N PRO A 235 -20.51 13.11 16.23
CA PRO A 235 -19.37 12.38 16.77
C PRO A 235 -19.75 11.11 17.52
N ALA A 236 -20.81 11.15 18.32
CA ALA A 236 -21.29 9.99 19.07
C ALA A 236 -21.87 8.91 18.13
N LEU A 237 -22.55 9.33 17.07
CA LEU A 237 -23.08 8.44 16.05
C LEU A 237 -21.96 7.76 15.25
N LEU A 238 -20.88 8.48 14.92
CA LEU A 238 -19.72 7.88 14.27
C LEU A 238 -19.03 6.88 15.20
N ASP A 239 -18.85 7.20 16.49
CA ASP A 239 -18.31 6.24 17.48
C ASP A 239 -19.17 4.97 17.54
N LEU A 240 -20.48 5.11 17.59
CA LEU A 240 -21.41 3.97 17.55
C LEU A 240 -21.18 3.13 16.28
N SER A 241 -21.12 3.77 15.11
CA SER A 241 -20.97 3.08 13.83
C SER A 241 -19.65 2.33 13.71
N VAL A 242 -18.54 2.94 14.19
CA VAL A 242 -17.23 2.28 14.23
C VAL A 242 -17.25 1.09 15.19
N ASN A 243 -17.82 1.22 16.39
CA ASN A 243 -17.93 0.10 17.33
C ASN A 243 -18.76 -1.06 16.78
N GLU A 244 -19.87 -0.78 16.10
CA GLU A 244 -20.74 -1.79 15.49
C GLU A 244 -20.07 -2.55 14.34
N THR A 245 -19.07 -1.95 13.68
CA THR A 245 -18.31 -2.59 12.60
C THR A 245 -16.97 -3.18 13.06
N LEU A 246 -16.51 -2.84 14.27
CA LEU A 246 -15.19 -3.16 14.79
C LEU A 246 -14.88 -4.67 14.77
N ALA A 247 -15.85 -5.50 15.18
CA ALA A 247 -15.68 -6.95 15.17
C ALA A 247 -15.37 -7.49 13.76
N ARG A 248 -16.04 -6.96 12.73
CA ARG A 248 -15.80 -7.34 11.33
C ARG A 248 -14.41 -6.89 10.89
N THR A 249 -14.04 -5.63 11.11
CA THR A 249 -12.74 -5.08 10.73
C THR A 249 -11.59 -5.85 11.39
N VAL A 250 -11.69 -6.14 12.69
CA VAL A 250 -10.68 -6.93 13.41
C VAL A 250 -10.58 -8.35 12.85
N MET A 251 -11.71 -9.01 12.56
CA MET A 251 -11.69 -10.39 12.04
C MET A 251 -11.14 -10.45 10.61
N THR A 252 -11.49 -9.50 9.73
CA THR A 252 -10.95 -9.46 8.37
C THR A 252 -9.45 -9.17 8.38
N SER A 253 -9.00 -8.23 9.20
CA SER A 253 -7.57 -7.90 9.37
C SER A 253 -6.79 -9.09 9.94
N LEU A 254 -7.32 -9.75 10.96
CA LEU A 254 -6.67 -10.91 11.56
C LEU A 254 -6.57 -12.08 10.57
N THR A 255 -7.63 -12.34 9.81
CA THR A 255 -7.63 -13.43 8.81
C THR A 255 -6.56 -13.20 7.75
N LEU A 256 -6.43 -11.99 7.25
CA LEU A 256 -5.39 -11.65 6.28
C LEU A 256 -3.99 -11.68 6.91
N LEU A 257 -3.84 -11.20 8.14
CA LEU A 257 -2.56 -11.25 8.87
C LEU A 257 -2.09 -12.68 9.09
N VAL A 258 -2.99 -13.61 9.47
CA VAL A 258 -2.68 -15.03 9.64
C VAL A 258 -2.22 -15.66 8.33
N ALA A 259 -2.75 -15.22 7.19
CA ALA A 259 -2.31 -15.69 5.88
C ALA A 259 -0.96 -15.08 5.45
N LEU A 260 -0.71 -13.81 5.76
CA LEU A 260 0.51 -13.10 5.38
C LEU A 260 1.70 -13.43 6.28
N LEU A 261 1.48 -13.68 7.57
CA LEU A 261 2.56 -13.87 8.55
C LEU A 261 3.50 -15.04 8.22
N PRO A 262 2.99 -16.25 7.86
CA PRO A 262 3.87 -17.34 7.41
C PRO A 262 4.68 -16.97 6.17
N LEU A 263 4.07 -16.22 5.23
CA LEU A 263 4.74 -15.80 4.01
C LEU A 263 5.79 -14.72 4.28
N LEU A 264 5.56 -13.86 5.28
CA LEU A 264 6.53 -12.86 5.72
C LEU A 264 7.74 -13.48 6.43
N LEU A 265 7.52 -14.55 7.23
CA LEU A 265 8.55 -15.17 8.05
C LEU A 265 9.32 -16.29 7.33
N PHE A 266 8.67 -17.02 6.42
CA PHE A 266 9.22 -18.22 5.77
C PHE A 266 9.12 -18.18 4.24
N GLY A 267 8.59 -17.09 3.69
CA GLY A 267 8.45 -16.93 2.24
C GLY A 267 9.79 -16.64 1.56
N PRO A 268 9.85 -16.80 0.24
CA PRO A 268 11.05 -16.44 -0.52
C PRO A 268 11.33 -14.94 -0.45
N ALA A 269 12.60 -14.57 -0.40
CA ALA A 269 13.04 -13.17 -0.30
C ALA A 269 12.46 -12.27 -1.42
N SER A 270 12.26 -12.82 -2.62
CA SER A 270 11.65 -12.10 -3.75
C SER A 270 10.23 -11.60 -3.48
N LEU A 271 9.51 -12.22 -2.55
CA LEU A 271 8.16 -11.79 -2.15
C LEU A 271 8.15 -10.91 -0.89
N PHE A 272 9.26 -10.81 -0.17
CA PHE A 272 9.34 -10.10 1.11
C PHE A 272 8.81 -8.66 1.00
N GLY A 273 9.29 -7.88 0.03
CA GLY A 273 8.86 -6.49 -0.16
C GLY A 273 7.35 -6.36 -0.39
N MET A 274 6.79 -7.23 -1.23
CA MET A 274 5.35 -7.24 -1.52
C MET A 274 4.54 -7.60 -0.27
N VAL A 275 4.92 -8.66 0.44
CA VAL A 275 4.23 -9.13 1.65
C VAL A 275 4.35 -8.12 2.79
N ALA A 276 5.53 -7.51 2.96
CA ALA A 276 5.75 -6.44 3.94
C ALA A 276 4.87 -5.22 3.64
N ALA A 277 4.77 -4.81 2.35
CA ALA A 277 3.90 -3.73 1.94
C ALA A 277 2.43 -4.02 2.30
N ILE A 278 1.91 -5.19 1.92
CA ILE A 278 0.51 -5.57 2.19
C ILE A 278 0.28 -5.66 3.71
N THR A 279 1.24 -6.21 4.47
CA THR A 279 1.14 -6.32 5.93
C THR A 279 1.09 -4.93 6.58
N LEU A 280 1.97 -4.00 6.17
CA LEU A 280 1.90 -2.62 6.64
C LEU A 280 0.58 -1.98 6.26
N GLY A 281 0.18 -2.10 4.99
CA GLY A 281 -1.08 -1.55 4.47
C GLY A 281 -2.32 -2.05 5.21
N LEU A 282 -2.29 -3.29 5.70
CA LEU A 282 -3.34 -3.87 6.54
C LEU A 282 -3.52 -3.06 7.85
N PHE A 283 -2.43 -2.80 8.58
CA PHE A 283 -2.48 -2.03 9.83
C PHE A 283 -2.82 -0.56 9.59
N VAL A 284 -2.17 0.03 8.58
CA VAL A 284 -2.35 1.44 8.22
C VAL A 284 -3.78 1.68 7.72
N GLY A 285 -4.34 0.80 6.88
CA GLY A 285 -5.71 0.91 6.36
C GLY A 285 -6.78 0.75 7.45
N THR A 286 -6.58 -0.18 8.39
CA THR A 286 -7.46 -0.32 9.55
C THR A 286 -7.43 0.94 10.43
N TYR A 287 -6.25 1.53 10.65
CA TYR A 287 -6.11 2.78 11.36
C TYR A 287 -6.74 3.95 10.60
N SER A 288 -6.47 4.09 9.31
CA SER A 288 -6.89 5.24 8.50
C SER A 288 -8.39 5.33 8.32
N SER A 289 -9.08 4.19 8.21
CA SER A 289 -10.55 4.14 8.11
C SER A 289 -11.24 4.74 9.35
N VAL A 290 -10.65 4.58 10.54
CA VAL A 290 -11.19 5.11 11.81
C VAL A 290 -10.70 6.53 12.08
N TYR A 291 -9.38 6.79 11.97
CA TYR A 291 -8.76 8.03 12.43
C TYR A 291 -8.43 9.05 11.34
N SER A 292 -8.59 8.67 10.07
CA SER A 292 -8.44 9.59 8.94
C SER A 292 -9.75 9.79 8.21
N ALA A 293 -10.43 8.73 7.78
CA ALA A 293 -11.67 8.84 7.00
C ALA A 293 -12.86 9.35 7.81
N ALA A 294 -13.13 8.77 8.99
CA ALA A 294 -14.30 9.15 9.79
C ALA A 294 -14.25 10.58 10.36
N PRO A 295 -13.12 11.12 10.89
CA PRO A 295 -13.05 12.51 11.35
C PRO A 295 -13.33 13.55 10.26
N ILE A 296 -12.96 13.29 9.02
CA ILE A 296 -13.21 14.19 7.90
C ILE A 296 -14.71 14.42 7.72
N LEU A 297 -15.55 13.41 7.95
CA LEU A 297 -17.01 13.55 7.87
C LEU A 297 -17.55 14.58 8.88
N VAL A 298 -16.98 14.60 10.10
CA VAL A 298 -17.35 15.60 11.13
C VAL A 298 -16.98 16.99 10.65
N TRP A 299 -15.77 17.18 10.13
CA TRP A 299 -15.29 18.50 9.69
C TRP A 299 -15.98 19.00 8.43
N LEU A 300 -16.42 18.09 7.56
CA LEU A 300 -17.21 18.42 6.37
C LEU A 300 -18.71 18.59 6.65
N GLY A 301 -19.12 18.53 7.94
CA GLY A 301 -20.48 18.83 8.35
C GLY A 301 -21.53 17.83 7.87
N VAL A 302 -21.20 16.54 7.87
CA VAL A 302 -22.19 15.49 7.60
C VAL A 302 -23.24 15.53 8.70
N THR A 303 -24.53 15.54 8.31
CA THR A 303 -25.68 15.58 9.22
C THR A 303 -26.69 14.54 8.82
N SER A 304 -27.63 14.23 9.74
CA SER A 304 -28.78 13.36 9.44
C SER A 304 -29.64 13.90 8.30
N ASP A 305 -29.68 15.23 8.10
CA ASP A 305 -30.47 15.88 7.06
C ASP A 305 -29.83 15.73 5.66
N SER A 306 -28.53 15.41 5.61
CA SER A 306 -27.84 15.11 4.35
C SER A 306 -28.47 13.94 3.59
N PHE A 307 -29.20 13.06 4.27
CA PHE A 307 -29.83 11.85 3.71
C PHE A 307 -31.36 11.93 3.60
N VAL A 308 -31.94 13.08 3.92
CA VAL A 308 -33.36 13.30 3.66
C VAL A 308 -33.51 13.71 2.20
N PRO A 309 -34.33 13.02 1.39
CA PRO A 309 -34.66 13.51 0.06
C PRO A 309 -35.16 14.94 0.19
N ARG A 310 -34.47 15.89 -0.45
CA ARG A 310 -35.05 17.25 -0.56
C ARG A 310 -36.36 17.09 -1.26
N GLU A 311 -37.45 17.56 -0.59
CA GLU A 311 -38.75 17.62 -1.24
C GLU A 311 -38.55 18.37 -2.56
N SER A 312 -39.01 17.77 -3.64
CA SER A 312 -38.93 18.44 -4.94
C SER A 312 -39.83 19.67 -4.91
N ALA A 313 -39.51 20.69 -5.70
CA ALA A 313 -40.38 21.85 -5.81
C ALA A 313 -41.81 21.46 -6.23
N ALA A 314 -41.98 20.31 -6.90
CA ALA A 314 -43.25 19.71 -7.23
C ALA A 314 -43.99 19.17 -5.99
N ASP A 315 -43.29 18.51 -5.05
CA ASP A 315 -43.86 18.00 -3.80
C ASP A 315 -44.31 19.14 -2.89
N GLU A 316 -43.52 20.24 -2.81
CA GLU A 316 -43.92 21.46 -2.09
C GLU A 316 -45.16 22.13 -2.71
N GLN A 317 -45.25 22.19 -4.04
CA GLN A 317 -46.41 22.73 -4.73
C GLN A 317 -47.66 21.84 -4.53
N GLU A 318 -47.49 20.53 -4.55
CA GLU A 318 -48.60 19.59 -4.29
C GLU A 318 -49.09 19.68 -2.83
N LYS A 319 -48.16 19.81 -1.84
CA LYS A 319 -48.53 20.03 -0.42
C LYS A 319 -49.25 21.34 -0.23
N LYS A 320 -48.80 22.44 -0.87
CA LYS A 320 -49.48 23.75 -0.86
C LYS A 320 -50.84 23.65 -1.52
N ALA A 321 -50.97 22.92 -2.63
CA ALA A 321 -52.26 22.74 -3.32
C ALA A 321 -53.26 21.89 -2.52
N ARG A 322 -52.74 20.99 -1.65
CA ARG A 322 -53.57 20.16 -0.74
C ARG A 322 -53.83 20.83 0.63
N GLY A 323 -53.34 22.04 0.86
CA GLY A 323 -53.53 22.76 2.13
C GLY A 323 -52.89 22.12 3.34
N LEU A 324 -51.79 21.39 3.12
CA LEU A 324 -51.03 20.66 4.16
C LEU A 324 -49.84 21.46 4.71
N VAL A 325 -49.66 22.71 4.24
CA VAL A 325 -48.65 23.70 4.71
C VAL A 325 -49.28 25.08 4.66
#